data_47b97e4625247e8852fc4f108256a2ee
#
_entry.id   47b97e4625247e8852fc4f108256a2ee
#
_cell.length_a   1.000
_cell.length_b   1.000
_cell.length_c   1.000
_cell.angle_alpha   90.00
_cell.angle_beta   90.00
_cell.angle_gamma   90.00
#
_symmetry.space_group_name_H-M   'P 1'
#
loop_
_entity.id
_entity.type
_entity.pdbx_description
1 polymer ?
#
loop_
_entity_poly.entity_id
_entity_poly.type
_entity_poly.pdbx_seq_one_letter_code
_entity_poly.pdbx_strand_id
1 'polypeptide(L)'
;MKYAALSIAVVLILMLSNEAYQYLYYKLPLKLVSVTLKYSPGEPCRPDTPMHMTIVNEGYREIIKTSFILSVKVDEKSNSIAQLLSSNYSTDRVVGAGETYQGCWLYPKLYSNKYAPEKLLYEAKSQSIEFSD
;
A
#
# COMPACT_ATOMS: atom_id res chain seq x y z
N MET A 1 8.13 -18.71 -47.27
CA MET A 1 7.78 -19.32 -45.96
C MET A 1 8.83 -19.05 -44.87
N LYS A 2 10.17 -19.09 -45.11
CA LYS A 2 11.19 -18.85 -44.07
C LYS A 2 11.12 -17.45 -43.44
N TYR A 3 10.85 -16.41 -44.21
CA TYR A 3 10.74 -15.03 -43.68
C TYR A 3 9.51 -14.78 -42.85
N ALA A 4 8.38 -15.45 -43.14
CA ALA A 4 7.19 -15.34 -42.33
C ALA A 4 7.38 -15.93 -40.92
N ALA A 5 8.04 -17.07 -40.80
CA ALA A 5 8.38 -17.68 -39.51
C ALA A 5 9.33 -16.80 -38.70
N LEU A 6 10.32 -16.16 -39.33
CA LEU A 6 11.24 -15.24 -38.66
C LEU A 6 10.52 -14.01 -38.14
N SER A 7 9.61 -13.44 -38.93
CA SER A 7 8.81 -12.26 -38.51
C SER A 7 7.92 -12.56 -37.31
N ILE A 8 7.29 -13.73 -37.29
CA ILE A 8 6.44 -14.16 -36.15
C ILE A 8 7.29 -14.32 -34.88
N ALA A 9 8.46 -14.95 -35.01
CA ALA A 9 9.37 -15.14 -33.86
C ALA A 9 9.83 -13.80 -33.26
N VAL A 10 10.18 -12.82 -34.09
CA VAL A 10 10.58 -11.47 -33.63
C VAL A 10 9.42 -10.78 -32.91
N VAL A 11 8.21 -10.82 -33.44
CA VAL A 11 7.03 -10.23 -32.79
C VAL A 11 6.77 -10.86 -31.43
N LEU A 12 6.84 -12.19 -31.33
CA LEU A 12 6.67 -12.90 -30.04
C LEU A 12 7.72 -12.51 -29.01
N ILE A 13 8.98 -12.41 -29.42
CA ILE A 13 10.07 -11.98 -28.52
C ILE A 13 9.81 -10.55 -28.02
N LEU A 14 9.39 -9.63 -28.88
CA LEU A 14 9.09 -8.26 -28.49
C LEU A 14 7.88 -8.18 -27.54
N MET A 15 6.84 -8.98 -27.75
CA MET A 15 5.70 -9.04 -26.85
C MET A 15 6.08 -9.58 -25.47
N LEU A 16 6.82 -10.70 -25.43
CA LEU A 16 7.27 -11.30 -24.17
C LEU A 16 8.21 -10.37 -23.40
N SER A 17 9.12 -9.66 -24.10
CA SER A 17 10.02 -8.69 -23.46
C SER A 17 9.26 -7.50 -22.89
N ASN A 18 8.21 -7.02 -23.56
CA ASN A 18 7.38 -5.93 -23.06
C ASN A 18 6.57 -6.36 -21.83
N GLU A 19 5.97 -7.55 -21.82
CA GLU A 19 5.26 -8.08 -20.66
C GLU A 19 6.18 -8.29 -19.46
N ALA A 20 7.38 -8.84 -19.69
CA ALA A 20 8.39 -9.01 -18.65
C ALA A 20 8.83 -7.65 -18.08
N TYR A 21 9.07 -6.65 -18.93
CA TYR A 21 9.40 -5.29 -18.51
C TYR A 21 8.29 -4.67 -17.66
N GLN A 22 7.03 -4.74 -18.12
CA GLN A 22 5.88 -4.21 -17.37
C GLN A 22 5.73 -4.91 -16.01
N TYR A 23 5.93 -6.22 -15.96
CA TYR A 23 5.87 -6.97 -14.72
C TYR A 23 6.98 -6.56 -13.75
N LEU A 24 8.22 -6.57 -14.20
CA LEU A 24 9.38 -6.26 -13.35
C LEU A 24 9.39 -4.79 -12.91
N TYR A 25 9.04 -3.87 -13.79
CA TYR A 25 9.15 -2.44 -13.50
C TYR A 25 7.96 -1.87 -12.72
N TYR A 26 6.74 -2.36 -12.98
CA TYR A 26 5.52 -1.80 -12.38
C TYR A 26 4.83 -2.74 -11.38
N LYS A 27 4.65 -4.01 -11.72
CA LYS A 27 3.84 -4.92 -10.90
C LYS A 27 4.61 -5.53 -9.74
N LEU A 28 5.83 -5.97 -9.96
CA LEU A 28 6.64 -6.62 -8.92
C LEU A 28 6.99 -5.68 -7.76
N PRO A 29 7.43 -4.42 -7.99
CA PRO A 29 7.69 -3.50 -6.90
C PRO A 29 6.48 -3.29 -5.98
N LEU A 30 5.27 -3.17 -6.55
CA LEU A 30 4.05 -3.02 -5.76
C LEU A 30 3.77 -4.22 -4.84
N LYS A 31 4.13 -5.44 -5.26
CA LYS A 31 3.96 -6.66 -4.45
C LYS A 31 4.96 -6.78 -3.31
N LEU A 32 6.08 -6.04 -3.40
CA LEU A 32 7.15 -6.04 -2.40
C LEU A 32 7.02 -4.88 -1.41
N VAL A 33 5.91 -4.14 -1.45
CA VAL A 33 5.60 -3.10 -0.48
C VAL A 33 4.42 -3.56 0.38
N SER A 34 4.56 -3.45 1.69
CA SER A 34 3.48 -3.68 2.62
C SER A 34 3.20 -2.45 3.48
N VAL A 35 1.92 -2.16 3.69
CA VAL A 35 1.46 -1.10 4.58
C VAL A 35 0.59 -1.74 5.66
N THR A 36 1.00 -1.63 6.90
CA THR A 36 0.26 -2.15 8.06
C THR A 36 -0.11 -1.02 9.00
N LEU A 37 -1.29 -1.14 9.60
CA LEU A 37 -1.80 -0.16 10.57
C LEU A 37 -2.25 -0.86 11.84
N LYS A 38 -1.99 -0.21 12.97
CA LYS A 38 -2.38 -0.68 14.29
C LYS A 38 -2.82 0.50 15.15
N TYR A 39 -3.88 0.31 15.92
CA TYR A 39 -4.24 1.25 16.97
C TYR A 39 -3.26 1.09 18.14
N SER A 40 -2.56 2.16 18.48
CA SER A 40 -1.53 2.18 19.53
C SER A 40 -1.48 3.58 20.17
N PRO A 41 -2.33 3.88 21.15
CA PRO A 41 -2.44 5.21 21.78
C PRO A 41 -1.28 5.52 22.76
N GLY A 42 -0.33 4.60 22.92
CA GLY A 42 0.90 4.74 23.69
C GLY A 42 2.13 4.65 22.81
N GLU A 43 3.32 4.53 23.40
CA GLU A 43 4.55 4.39 22.60
C GLU A 43 4.47 3.31 21.52
N PRO A 44 4.96 3.60 20.32
CA PRO A 44 5.67 4.80 19.86
C PRO A 44 4.77 5.99 19.50
N CYS A 45 3.46 5.84 19.53
CA CYS A 45 2.50 6.89 19.18
C CYS A 45 2.03 7.68 20.41
N ARG A 46 1.26 8.74 20.16
CA ARG A 46 0.62 9.55 21.20
C ARG A 46 -0.88 9.32 21.21
N PRO A 47 -1.59 9.66 22.31
CA PRO A 47 -3.04 9.54 22.34
C PRO A 47 -3.79 10.36 21.28
N ASP A 48 -3.22 11.48 20.83
CA ASP A 48 -3.75 12.35 19.78
C ASP A 48 -3.50 11.81 18.36
N THR A 49 -2.47 10.98 18.18
CA THR A 49 -2.11 10.33 16.93
C THR A 49 -1.95 8.82 17.11
N PRO A 50 -3.01 8.08 17.48
CA PRO A 50 -2.89 6.70 17.96
C PRO A 50 -2.77 5.66 16.84
N MET A 51 -2.83 6.05 15.58
CA MET A 51 -2.71 5.11 14.45
C MET A 51 -1.24 4.93 14.08
N HIS A 52 -0.64 3.85 14.52
CA HIS A 52 0.71 3.46 14.15
C HIS A 52 0.71 2.80 12.76
N MET A 53 1.44 3.40 11.83
CA MET A 53 1.61 2.91 10.47
C MET A 53 3.03 2.43 10.26
N THR A 54 3.17 1.28 9.62
CA THR A 54 4.46 0.76 9.16
C THR A 54 4.40 0.52 7.66
N ILE A 55 5.33 1.11 6.91
CA ILE A 55 5.55 0.86 5.49
C ILE A 55 6.84 0.09 5.36
N VAL A 56 6.80 -1.11 4.79
CA VAL A 56 7.98 -1.93 4.51
C VAL A 56 8.17 -2.01 3.01
N ASN A 57 9.34 -1.61 2.54
CA ASN A 57 9.74 -1.70 1.15
C ASN A 57 10.78 -2.82 0.99
N GLU A 58 10.32 -4.03 0.71
CA GLU A 58 11.20 -5.18 0.40
C GLU A 58 11.68 -5.17 -1.06
N GLY A 59 11.27 -4.16 -1.83
CA GLY A 59 11.59 -4.02 -3.24
C GLY A 59 12.94 -3.34 -3.49
N TYR A 60 13.23 -3.18 -4.76
CA TYR A 60 14.47 -2.58 -5.27
C TYR A 60 14.31 -1.14 -5.76
N ARG A 61 13.08 -0.60 -5.72
CA ARG A 61 12.79 0.81 -6.06
C ARG A 61 12.47 1.60 -4.82
N GLU A 62 12.91 2.83 -4.79
CA GLU A 62 12.59 3.79 -3.73
C GLU A 62 11.15 4.26 -3.85
N ILE A 63 10.42 4.27 -2.76
CA ILE A 63 9.07 4.84 -2.66
C ILE A 63 9.21 6.32 -2.36
N ILE A 64 8.54 7.16 -3.13
CA ILE A 64 8.49 8.63 -2.91
C ILE A 64 7.14 9.10 -2.36
N LYS A 65 6.09 8.28 -2.52
CA LYS A 65 4.78 8.58 -1.96
C LYS A 65 3.97 7.32 -1.73
N THR A 66 3.26 7.29 -0.63
CA THR A 66 2.31 6.23 -0.27
C THR A 66 0.97 6.84 0.08
N SER A 67 -0.10 6.38 -0.56
CA SER A 67 -1.48 6.77 -0.27
C SER A 67 -2.36 5.54 -0.14
N PHE A 68 -3.33 5.56 0.76
CA PHE A 68 -4.28 4.47 0.94
C PHE A 68 -5.55 4.94 1.66
N ILE A 69 -6.58 4.13 1.61
CA ILE A 69 -7.80 4.30 2.38
C ILE A 69 -7.74 3.34 3.56
N LEU A 70 -7.87 3.88 4.77
CA LEU A 70 -7.98 3.07 5.98
C LEU A 70 -9.39 2.48 6.10
N SER A 71 -9.49 1.17 6.03
CA SER A 71 -10.69 0.42 6.33
C SER A 71 -10.68 0.01 7.79
N VAL A 72 -11.74 0.34 8.52
CA VAL A 72 -11.94 -0.02 9.92
C VAL A 72 -13.17 -0.92 10.02
N LYS A 73 -13.00 -2.14 10.53
CA LYS A 73 -14.04 -3.17 10.57
C LYS A 73 -14.22 -3.72 11.96
N VAL A 74 -15.45 -4.16 12.25
CA VAL A 74 -15.77 -4.87 13.50
C VAL A 74 -15.29 -6.34 13.43
N ASP A 75 -15.40 -6.94 12.25
CA ASP A 75 -14.95 -8.29 11.94
C ASP A 75 -14.55 -8.39 10.45
N GLU A 76 -13.99 -9.52 10.05
CA GLU A 76 -13.51 -9.73 8.68
C GLU A 76 -14.61 -9.64 7.60
N LYS A 77 -15.86 -9.90 7.97
CA LYS A 77 -17.02 -9.91 7.06
C LYS A 77 -17.77 -8.58 7.00
N SER A 78 -17.52 -7.68 7.94
CA SER A 78 -18.22 -6.39 8.01
C SER A 78 -17.67 -5.39 7.00
N ASN A 79 -18.50 -4.42 6.62
CA ASN A 79 -18.06 -3.26 5.87
C ASN A 79 -17.26 -2.30 6.77
N SER A 80 -16.45 -1.44 6.16
CA SER A 80 -15.75 -0.39 6.90
C SER A 80 -16.74 0.56 7.56
N ILE A 81 -16.49 0.87 8.83
CA ILE A 81 -17.21 1.88 9.59
C ILE A 81 -16.48 3.23 9.65
N ALA A 82 -15.34 3.38 8.98
CA ALA A 82 -14.62 4.63 8.86
C ALA A 82 -15.30 5.58 7.87
N GLN A 83 -15.36 6.86 8.20
CA GLN A 83 -15.85 7.89 7.29
C GLN A 83 -14.78 8.16 6.21
N LEU A 84 -15.18 8.12 4.94
CA LEU A 84 -14.28 8.17 3.80
C LEU A 84 -13.34 9.39 3.81
N LEU A 85 -13.85 10.58 4.13
CA LEU A 85 -13.05 11.81 4.15
C LEU A 85 -11.95 11.82 5.21
N SER A 86 -12.15 11.12 6.33
CA SER A 86 -11.18 11.06 7.43
C SER A 86 -10.30 9.82 7.39
N SER A 87 -10.54 8.91 6.45
CA SER A 87 -9.80 7.65 6.30
C SER A 87 -8.82 7.65 5.13
N ASN A 88 -8.69 8.77 4.40
CA ASN A 88 -7.66 8.95 3.38
C ASN A 88 -6.35 9.36 4.02
N TYR A 89 -5.34 8.53 3.87
CA TYR A 89 -3.98 8.78 4.36
C TYR A 89 -3.01 8.91 3.18
N SER A 90 -2.11 9.86 3.29
CA SER A 90 -1.04 10.05 2.30
C SER A 90 0.22 10.52 2.99
N THR A 91 1.36 10.03 2.56
CA THR A 91 2.67 10.48 3.02
C THR A 91 3.65 10.56 1.85
N ASP A 92 4.42 11.65 1.81
CA ASP A 92 5.51 11.88 0.86
C ASP A 92 6.86 11.48 1.49
N ARG A 93 6.84 10.60 2.49
CA ARG A 93 8.06 10.05 3.07
C ARG A 93 8.72 9.10 2.10
N VAL A 94 9.99 9.38 1.85
CA VAL A 94 10.85 8.52 1.05
C VAL A 94 11.19 7.28 1.85
N VAL A 95 10.98 6.10 1.25
CA VAL A 95 11.32 4.79 1.83
C VAL A 95 12.20 4.05 0.83
N GLY A 96 13.49 4.00 1.11
CA GLY A 96 14.48 3.36 0.25
C GLY A 96 14.25 1.86 0.07
N ALA A 97 14.94 1.27 -0.89
CA ALA A 97 14.93 -0.16 -1.13
C ALA A 97 15.43 -0.92 0.12
N GLY A 98 14.66 -1.88 0.62
CA GLY A 98 14.96 -2.64 1.83
C GLY A 98 14.71 -1.89 3.14
N GLU A 99 14.15 -0.68 3.10
CA GLU A 99 13.91 0.13 4.28
C GLU A 99 12.49 -0.02 4.83
N THR A 100 12.34 0.38 6.09
CA THR A 100 11.06 0.44 6.80
C THR A 100 10.84 1.84 7.35
N TYR A 101 9.68 2.41 7.10
CA TYR A 101 9.22 3.65 7.69
C TYR A 101 8.11 3.39 8.70
N GLN A 102 8.16 4.09 9.84
CA GLN A 102 7.11 4.06 10.86
C GLN A 102 6.65 5.50 11.15
N GLY A 103 5.34 5.67 11.32
CA GLY A 103 4.74 6.95 11.61
C GLY A 103 3.43 6.82 12.39
N CYS A 104 3.02 7.91 13.02
CA CYS A 104 1.79 7.98 13.80
C CYS A 104 0.84 9.00 13.19
N TRP A 105 -0.45 8.63 13.13
CA TRP A 105 -1.48 9.37 12.41
C TRP A 105 -2.73 9.55 13.26
N LEU A 106 -3.53 10.52 12.89
CA LEU A 106 -4.82 10.78 13.51
C LEU A 106 -5.74 9.56 13.36
N TYR A 107 -6.56 9.33 14.36
CA TYR A 107 -7.62 8.33 14.30
C TYR A 107 -8.73 8.76 13.33
N PRO A 108 -9.23 7.89 12.44
CA PRO A 108 -10.30 8.25 11.53
C PRO A 108 -11.61 8.49 12.27
N LYS A 109 -12.49 9.33 11.74
CA LYS A 109 -13.85 9.43 12.23
C LYS A 109 -14.63 8.18 11.84
N LEU A 110 -15.39 7.65 12.78
CA LEU A 110 -16.24 6.47 12.58
C LEU A 110 -17.71 6.88 12.47
N TYR A 111 -18.50 6.11 11.72
CA TYR A 111 -19.96 6.25 11.70
C TYR A 111 -20.60 5.76 13.00
N SER A 112 -19.90 4.91 13.76
CA SER A 112 -20.37 4.36 15.02
C SER A 112 -19.24 4.29 16.05
N ASN A 113 -19.43 4.85 17.21
CA ASN A 113 -18.48 4.82 18.34
C ASN A 113 -18.83 3.75 19.38
N LYS A 114 -19.62 2.74 19.00
CA LYS A 114 -20.06 1.66 19.91
C LYS A 114 -18.94 0.67 20.25
N TYR A 115 -17.87 0.65 19.45
CA TYR A 115 -16.82 -0.34 19.57
C TYR A 115 -15.54 0.29 20.11
N ALA A 116 -14.89 -0.41 21.04
CA ALA A 116 -13.59 0.00 21.53
C ALA A 116 -12.54 -0.11 20.39
N PRO A 117 -11.70 0.90 20.17
CA PRO A 117 -10.71 0.89 19.06
C PRO A 117 -9.80 -0.33 19.06
N GLU A 118 -9.45 -0.86 20.23
CA GLU A 118 -8.57 -2.02 20.38
C GLU A 118 -9.18 -3.33 19.84
N LYS A 119 -10.50 -3.35 19.66
CA LYS A 119 -11.23 -4.52 19.14
C LYS A 119 -11.53 -4.45 17.65
N LEU A 120 -11.14 -3.36 17.01
CA LEU A 120 -11.40 -3.15 15.59
C LEU A 120 -10.23 -3.66 14.74
N LEU A 121 -10.55 -4.06 13.51
CA LEU A 121 -9.59 -4.47 12.50
C LEU A 121 -9.26 -3.28 11.60
N TYR A 122 -7.99 -3.04 11.38
CA TYR A 122 -7.45 -1.93 10.58
C TYR A 122 -6.72 -2.46 9.35
N GLU A 123 -7.11 -1.98 8.19
CA GLU A 123 -6.56 -2.46 6.92
C GLU A 123 -6.36 -1.29 5.94
N ALA A 124 -5.16 -1.19 5.34
CA ALA A 124 -4.91 -0.26 4.24
C ALA A 124 -5.46 -0.83 2.94
N LYS A 125 -6.44 -0.15 2.35
CA LYS A 125 -7.06 -0.51 1.07
C LYS A 125 -6.77 0.53 -0.01
N SER A 126 -6.98 0.16 -1.26
CA SER A 126 -6.78 1.06 -2.41
C SER A 126 -5.43 1.76 -2.37
N GLN A 127 -4.38 0.98 -2.09
CA GLN A 127 -3.02 1.51 -1.98
C GLN A 127 -2.55 2.04 -3.33
N SER A 128 -1.98 3.24 -3.31
CA SER A 128 -1.27 3.85 -4.42
C SER A 128 0.15 4.15 -3.97
N ILE A 129 1.11 3.52 -4.62
CA ILE A 129 2.54 3.67 -4.34
C ILE A 129 3.20 4.32 -5.55
N GLU A 130 3.86 5.45 -5.32
CA GLU A 130 4.67 6.13 -6.32
C GLU A 130 6.14 5.84 -6.03
N PHE A 131 6.85 5.37 -7.06
CA PHE A 131 8.29 5.10 -6.98
C PHE A 131 9.08 6.20 -7.68
N SER A 132 10.32 6.42 -7.23
CA SER A 132 11.29 7.25 -7.96
C SER A 132 11.59 6.65 -9.34
N ASP A 133 11.87 7.49 -10.31
CA ASP A 133 12.29 7.11 -11.67
C ASP A 133 13.67 6.43 -11.69
#